data_ac984e277c0ff74acc6c9b60279ff5cc
#
_entry.id   ac984e277c0ff74acc6c9b60279ff5cc
#
_cell.length_a   1.000
_cell.length_b   1.000
_cell.length_c   1.000
_cell.angle_alpha   90.00
_cell.angle_beta   90.00
_cell.angle_gamma   90.00
#
_symmetry.space_group_name_H-M   'P 1'
#
loop_
_entity.id
_entity.type
_entity.pdbx_description
1 polymer ?
#
loop_
_entity_poly.entity_id
_entity_poly.type
_entity_poly.pdbx_seq_one_letter_code
_entity_poly.pdbx_strand_id
1 'polypeptide(L)'
;MEDKNEQIRKIMISINRIDGVYYQWARGIGLKDNMLSLLYALSDGKPYTQKQICDEWLIPKTTINTVIKECVANGYVVLHHEPHTREKLIRLTEKGKEYADGIIGNLRLAEMEAFDETLKKYPVELAEMFAEFADQLKLAYDHYHNKSDPIATTGERKDYDEPIISKNNHRFPD
;
A
#
# COMPACT_ATOMS: atom_id res chain seq x y z
N MET A 1 15.33 -0.01 30.59
CA MET A 1 15.29 0.38 29.15
C MET A 1 14.81 -0.85 28.39
N GLU A 2 13.67 -0.74 27.72
CA GLU A 2 13.07 -1.85 26.97
C GLU A 2 14.05 -2.33 25.89
N ASP A 3 14.15 -3.65 25.67
CA ASP A 3 15.03 -4.21 24.65
C ASP A 3 14.63 -3.68 23.26
N LYS A 4 15.61 -3.27 22.47
CA LYS A 4 15.41 -2.76 21.10
C LYS A 4 14.64 -3.75 20.23
N ASN A 5 14.90 -5.05 20.39
CA ASN A 5 14.19 -6.10 19.67
C ASN A 5 12.70 -6.15 20.03
N GLU A 6 12.36 -5.91 21.30
CA GLU A 6 10.97 -5.87 21.74
C GLU A 6 10.24 -4.64 21.18
N GLN A 7 10.89 -3.49 21.10
CA GLN A 7 10.35 -2.28 20.48
C GLN A 7 10.09 -2.50 19.00
N ILE A 8 11.05 -3.08 18.26
CA ILE A 8 10.87 -3.43 16.83
C ILE A 8 9.71 -4.41 16.67
N ARG A 9 9.63 -5.44 17.52
CA ARG A 9 8.53 -6.41 17.49
C ARG A 9 7.17 -5.74 17.69
N LYS A 10 7.06 -4.77 18.60
CA LYS A 10 5.82 -4.00 18.81
C LYS A 10 5.43 -3.22 17.56
N ILE A 11 6.39 -2.57 16.90
CA ILE A 11 6.15 -1.85 15.64
C ILE A 11 5.62 -2.84 14.59
N MET A 12 6.27 -3.98 14.38
CA MET A 12 5.86 -4.96 13.38
C MET A 12 4.46 -5.54 13.65
N ILE A 13 4.14 -5.85 14.91
CA ILE A 13 2.79 -6.28 15.30
C ILE A 13 1.75 -5.18 15.02
N SER A 14 2.11 -3.91 15.28
CA SER A 14 1.20 -2.79 15.05
C SER A 14 0.93 -2.58 13.56
N ILE A 15 1.95 -2.68 12.71
CA ILE A 15 1.80 -2.65 11.25
C ILE A 15 0.85 -3.76 10.79
N ASN A 16 1.08 -5.01 11.21
CA ASN A 16 0.20 -6.13 10.84
C ASN A 16 -1.25 -5.94 11.33
N ARG A 17 -1.46 -5.29 12.48
CA ARG A 17 -2.82 -4.95 12.94
C ARG A 17 -3.48 -3.91 12.06
N ILE A 18 -2.74 -2.90 11.65
CA ILE A 18 -3.21 -1.87 10.70
C ILE A 18 -3.62 -2.54 9.39
N ASP A 19 -2.74 -3.33 8.79
CA ASP A 19 -3.02 -4.09 7.57
C ASP A 19 -4.26 -4.97 7.71
N GLY A 20 -4.39 -5.65 8.86
CA GLY A 20 -5.56 -6.47 9.17
C GLY A 20 -6.88 -5.69 9.21
N VAL A 21 -6.87 -4.44 9.69
CA VAL A 21 -8.04 -3.55 9.68
C VAL A 21 -8.44 -3.20 8.25
N TYR A 22 -7.49 -2.80 7.40
CA TYR A 22 -7.76 -2.49 5.99
C TYR A 22 -8.29 -3.71 5.23
N TYR A 23 -7.68 -4.88 5.46
CA TYR A 23 -8.16 -6.15 4.89
C TYR A 23 -9.60 -6.46 5.29
N GLN A 24 -9.93 -6.35 6.60
CA GLN A 24 -11.28 -6.57 7.08
C GLN A 24 -12.28 -5.57 6.51
N TRP A 25 -11.87 -4.30 6.39
CA TRP A 25 -12.68 -3.26 5.75
C TRP A 25 -13.00 -3.62 4.30
N ALA A 26 -11.99 -3.87 3.49
CA ALA A 26 -12.17 -4.25 2.08
C ALA A 26 -13.08 -5.47 1.94
N ARG A 27 -12.83 -6.50 2.73
CA ARG A 27 -13.64 -7.73 2.73
C ARG A 27 -15.09 -7.50 3.16
N GLY A 28 -15.31 -6.64 4.15
CA GLY A 28 -16.64 -6.30 4.66
C GLY A 28 -17.55 -5.66 3.61
N ILE A 29 -16.96 -4.93 2.65
CA ILE A 29 -17.66 -4.30 1.52
C ILE A 29 -17.55 -5.09 0.21
N GLY A 30 -16.97 -6.30 0.24
CA GLY A 30 -16.80 -7.15 -0.95
C GLY A 30 -15.75 -6.65 -1.94
N LEU A 31 -14.80 -5.83 -1.48
CA LEU A 31 -13.74 -5.26 -2.31
C LEU A 31 -12.45 -6.08 -2.19
N LYS A 32 -11.67 -6.15 -3.27
CA LYS A 32 -10.31 -6.71 -3.24
C LYS A 32 -9.34 -5.69 -2.62
N ASP A 33 -8.39 -6.14 -1.81
CA ASP A 33 -7.41 -5.26 -1.13
C ASP A 33 -6.66 -4.36 -2.10
N ASN A 34 -6.16 -4.89 -3.19
CA ASN A 34 -5.44 -4.11 -4.19
C ASN A 34 -6.33 -3.07 -4.91
N MET A 35 -7.64 -3.29 -4.96
CA MET A 35 -8.59 -2.29 -5.45
C MET A 35 -8.74 -1.16 -4.44
N LEU A 36 -8.88 -1.48 -3.16
CA LEU A 36 -8.89 -0.48 -2.09
C LEU A 36 -7.62 0.36 -2.11
N SER A 37 -6.44 -0.28 -2.21
CA SER A 37 -5.14 0.41 -2.27
C SER A 37 -5.04 1.37 -3.46
N LEU A 38 -5.49 0.96 -4.65
CA LEU A 38 -5.49 1.84 -5.83
C LEU A 38 -6.43 3.03 -5.64
N LEU A 39 -7.67 2.80 -5.19
CA LEU A 39 -8.63 3.87 -4.96
C LEU A 39 -8.14 4.85 -3.88
N TYR A 40 -7.53 4.31 -2.83
CA TYR A 40 -6.95 5.11 -1.75
C TYR A 40 -5.79 5.98 -2.28
N ALA A 41 -4.86 5.42 -3.04
CA ALA A 41 -3.75 6.15 -3.66
C ALA A 41 -4.24 7.30 -4.57
N LEU A 42 -5.33 7.09 -5.31
CA LEU A 42 -5.89 8.10 -6.23
C LEU A 42 -6.84 9.09 -5.56
N SER A 43 -7.20 8.87 -4.30
CA SER A 43 -8.25 9.63 -3.61
C SER A 43 -7.83 11.04 -3.18
N ASP A 44 -6.54 11.39 -3.27
CA ASP A 44 -6.04 12.76 -3.11
C ASP A 44 -6.33 13.66 -4.34
N GLY A 45 -6.88 13.06 -5.41
CA GLY A 45 -7.23 13.75 -6.65
C GLY A 45 -6.07 14.01 -7.60
N LYS A 46 -4.84 13.63 -7.24
CA LYS A 46 -3.67 13.80 -8.10
C LYS A 46 -3.56 12.68 -9.14
N PRO A 47 -2.91 12.96 -10.27
CA PRO A 47 -2.57 11.93 -11.24
C PRO A 47 -1.30 11.18 -10.83
N TYR A 48 -1.27 9.88 -11.04
CA TYR A 48 -0.11 9.04 -10.77
C TYR A 48 0.23 8.18 -11.98
N THR A 49 1.51 7.92 -12.19
CA THR A 49 1.93 6.83 -13.09
C THR A 49 1.78 5.49 -12.38
N GLN A 50 1.65 4.42 -13.15
CA GLN A 50 1.66 3.06 -12.57
C GLN A 50 2.94 2.79 -11.77
N LYS A 51 4.07 3.32 -12.23
CA LYS A 51 5.36 3.18 -11.55
C LYS A 51 5.33 3.84 -10.17
N GLN A 52 4.86 5.09 -10.08
CA GLN A 52 4.73 5.78 -8.79
C GLN A 52 3.89 4.99 -7.79
N ILE A 53 2.72 4.46 -8.22
CA ILE A 53 1.87 3.65 -7.34
C ILE A 53 2.59 2.36 -6.90
N CYS A 54 3.29 1.69 -7.81
CA CYS A 54 4.04 0.47 -7.46
C CYS A 54 5.18 0.75 -6.48
N ASP A 55 5.91 1.84 -6.68
CA ASP A 55 7.07 2.19 -5.86
C ASP A 55 6.64 2.68 -4.47
N GLU A 56 5.59 3.50 -4.39
CA GLU A 56 5.10 4.09 -3.14
C GLU A 56 4.35 3.07 -2.28
N TRP A 57 3.52 2.23 -2.91
CA TRP A 57 2.66 1.28 -2.20
C TRP A 57 3.23 -0.15 -2.17
N LEU A 58 4.42 -0.35 -2.73
CA LEU A 58 5.10 -1.65 -2.84
C LEU A 58 4.21 -2.77 -3.42
N ILE A 59 3.33 -2.41 -4.37
CA ILE A 59 2.43 -3.35 -5.04
C ILE A 59 3.10 -3.87 -6.32
N PRO A 60 3.13 -5.19 -6.57
CA PRO A 60 3.70 -5.74 -7.79
C PRO A 60 3.03 -5.17 -9.05
N LYS A 61 3.84 -4.88 -10.08
CA LYS A 61 3.39 -4.26 -11.33
C LYS A 61 2.28 -5.06 -12.04
N THR A 62 2.37 -6.38 -11.99
CA THR A 62 1.36 -7.30 -12.56
C THR A 62 0.02 -7.15 -11.88
N THR A 63 0.04 -7.09 -10.54
CA THR A 63 -1.15 -6.92 -9.71
C THR A 63 -1.83 -5.58 -9.99
N ILE A 64 -1.08 -4.46 -9.91
CA ILE A 64 -1.65 -3.12 -10.11
C ILE A 64 -2.17 -2.94 -11.55
N ASN A 65 -1.49 -3.52 -12.54
CA ASN A 65 -1.95 -3.48 -13.94
C ASN A 65 -3.32 -4.16 -14.11
N THR A 66 -3.56 -5.27 -13.43
CA THR A 66 -4.84 -5.97 -13.44
C THR A 66 -5.94 -5.10 -12.83
N VAL A 67 -5.67 -4.49 -11.68
CA VAL A 67 -6.61 -3.61 -10.99
C VAL A 67 -6.93 -2.36 -11.82
N ILE A 68 -5.91 -1.73 -12.44
CA ILE A 68 -6.11 -0.58 -13.31
C ILE A 68 -7.03 -0.95 -14.49
N LYS A 69 -6.80 -2.09 -15.14
CA LYS A 69 -7.66 -2.56 -16.24
C LYS A 69 -9.10 -2.76 -15.79
N GLU A 70 -9.31 -3.35 -14.61
CA GLU A 70 -10.64 -3.52 -14.02
C GLU A 70 -11.30 -2.16 -13.74
N CYS A 71 -10.58 -1.20 -13.19
CA CYS A 71 -11.07 0.15 -12.94
C CYS A 71 -11.40 0.91 -14.22
N VAL A 72 -10.59 0.76 -15.27
CA VAL A 72 -10.87 1.37 -16.59
C VAL A 72 -12.13 0.75 -17.20
N ALA A 73 -12.27 -0.58 -17.16
CA ALA A 73 -13.44 -1.28 -17.69
C ALA A 73 -14.74 -0.87 -16.99
N ASN A 74 -14.67 -0.59 -15.68
CA ASN A 74 -15.80 -0.10 -14.88
C ASN A 74 -16.03 1.42 -15.03
N GLY A 75 -15.16 2.13 -15.73
CA GLY A 75 -15.22 3.58 -15.92
C GLY A 75 -14.88 4.40 -14.67
N TYR A 76 -14.17 3.81 -13.71
CA TYR A 76 -13.70 4.50 -12.50
C TYR A 76 -12.39 5.26 -12.72
N VAL A 77 -11.58 4.79 -13.66
CA VAL A 77 -10.26 5.34 -13.95
C VAL A 77 -10.14 5.63 -15.43
N VAL A 78 -9.44 6.70 -15.75
CA VAL A 78 -9.02 7.07 -17.10
C VAL A 78 -7.50 7.17 -17.17
N LEU A 79 -6.96 6.75 -18.33
CA LEU A 79 -5.53 6.81 -18.61
C LEU A 79 -5.26 7.96 -19.58
N HIS A 80 -4.47 8.93 -19.16
CA HIS A 80 -4.03 10.06 -19.99
C HIS A 80 -2.59 9.85 -20.45
N HIS A 81 -2.33 10.14 -21.73
CA HIS A 81 -0.97 10.24 -22.23
C HIS A 81 -0.46 11.67 -22.01
N GLU A 82 0.66 11.78 -21.33
CA GLU A 82 1.39 13.05 -21.28
C GLU A 82 2.22 13.21 -22.55
N PRO A 83 2.24 14.42 -23.15
CA PRO A 83 3.16 14.73 -24.24
C PRO A 83 4.60 14.47 -23.79
N HIS A 84 5.38 13.81 -24.64
CA HIS A 84 6.80 13.53 -24.43
C HIS A 84 7.16 12.43 -23.42
N THR A 85 6.19 11.69 -22.84
CA THR A 85 6.46 10.50 -22.01
C THR A 85 5.79 9.26 -22.59
N ARG A 86 6.37 8.07 -22.32
CA ARG A 86 5.73 6.79 -22.61
C ARG A 86 4.80 6.34 -21.50
N GLU A 87 4.84 7.03 -20.38
CA GLU A 87 4.04 6.69 -19.20
C GLU A 87 2.64 7.27 -19.31
N LYS A 88 1.68 6.54 -18.81
CA LYS A 88 0.28 6.97 -18.72
C LYS A 88 0.00 7.44 -17.31
N LEU A 89 -0.66 8.59 -17.20
CA LEU A 89 -1.20 9.07 -15.93
C LEU A 89 -2.56 8.43 -15.67
N ILE A 90 -2.73 7.94 -14.49
CA ILE A 90 -3.94 7.32 -13.96
C ILE A 90 -4.69 8.39 -13.16
N ARG A 91 -5.96 8.59 -13.47
CA ARG A 91 -6.84 9.52 -12.75
C ARG A 91 -8.20 8.90 -12.51
N LEU A 92 -8.84 9.24 -11.39
CA LEU A 92 -10.25 8.94 -11.20
C LEU A 92 -11.11 9.77 -12.16
N THR A 93 -12.15 9.16 -12.70
CA THR A 93 -13.26 9.86 -13.34
C THR A 93 -14.20 10.44 -12.26
N GLU A 94 -15.21 11.24 -12.63
CA GLU A 94 -16.21 11.67 -11.64
C GLU A 94 -16.94 10.47 -11.01
N LYS A 95 -17.32 9.47 -11.83
CA LYS A 95 -17.86 8.19 -11.34
C LYS A 95 -16.87 7.48 -10.41
N GLY A 96 -15.57 7.51 -10.73
CA GLY A 96 -14.53 6.92 -9.91
C GLY A 96 -14.36 7.63 -8.58
N LYS A 97 -14.48 8.95 -8.54
CA LYS A 97 -14.43 9.74 -7.29
C LYS A 97 -15.62 9.41 -6.40
N GLU A 98 -16.83 9.45 -6.94
CA GLU A 98 -18.05 9.08 -6.18
C GLU A 98 -17.93 7.66 -5.61
N TYR A 99 -17.44 6.72 -6.41
CA TYR A 99 -17.22 5.34 -5.97
C TYR A 99 -16.15 5.25 -4.87
N ALA A 100 -15.01 5.92 -5.05
CA ALA A 100 -13.93 5.95 -4.06
C ALA A 100 -14.39 6.62 -2.75
N ASP A 101 -15.10 7.75 -2.82
CA ASP A 101 -15.61 8.47 -1.66
C ASP A 101 -16.60 7.63 -0.87
N GLY A 102 -17.46 6.87 -1.55
CA GLY A 102 -18.40 5.96 -0.91
C GLY A 102 -17.71 4.80 -0.16
N ILE A 103 -16.55 4.36 -0.66
CA ILE A 103 -15.76 3.28 -0.06
C ILE A 103 -14.86 3.80 1.05
N ILE A 104 -14.14 4.88 0.77
CA ILE A 104 -13.04 5.37 1.61
C ILE A 104 -13.55 6.35 2.68
N GLY A 105 -14.68 7.00 2.46
CA GLY A 105 -15.18 8.07 3.34
C GLY A 105 -15.25 7.67 4.81
N ASN A 106 -15.91 6.56 5.12
CA ASN A 106 -16.02 6.07 6.49
C ASN A 106 -14.67 5.55 7.03
N LEU A 107 -13.83 4.97 6.17
CA LEU A 107 -12.49 4.55 6.55
C LEU A 107 -11.64 5.75 6.98
N ARG A 108 -11.68 6.85 6.22
CA ARG A 108 -11.00 8.11 6.59
C ARG A 108 -11.50 8.70 7.90
N LEU A 109 -12.80 8.64 8.17
CA LEU A 109 -13.33 9.10 9.45
C LEU A 109 -12.74 8.27 10.61
N ALA A 110 -12.66 6.95 10.46
CA ALA A 110 -12.05 6.08 11.46
C ALA A 110 -10.54 6.35 11.61
N GLU A 111 -9.83 6.60 10.51
CA GLU A 111 -8.41 6.98 10.53
C GLU A 111 -8.17 8.31 11.26
N MET A 112 -8.99 9.33 10.95
CA MET A 112 -8.91 10.64 11.61
C MET A 112 -9.17 10.52 13.10
N GLU A 113 -10.22 9.80 13.51
CA GLU A 113 -10.52 9.57 14.92
C GLU A 113 -9.38 8.85 15.63
N ALA A 114 -8.85 7.78 15.04
CA ALA A 114 -7.71 7.03 15.60
C ALA A 114 -6.46 7.90 15.71
N PHE A 115 -6.19 8.74 14.71
CA PHE A 115 -5.06 9.66 14.72
C PHE A 115 -5.22 10.72 15.81
N ASP A 116 -6.38 11.37 15.91
CA ASP A 116 -6.67 12.36 16.95
C ASP A 116 -6.54 11.78 18.37
N GLU A 117 -7.04 10.57 18.61
CA GLU A 117 -6.88 9.88 19.90
C GLU A 117 -5.41 9.56 20.20
N THR A 118 -4.64 9.24 19.16
CA THR A 118 -3.20 8.98 19.30
C THR A 118 -2.42 10.25 19.65
N LEU A 119 -2.74 11.37 19.02
CA LEU A 119 -2.10 12.66 19.27
C LEU A 119 -2.36 13.22 20.67
N LYS A 120 -3.35 12.73 21.40
CA LYS A 120 -3.52 13.08 22.84
C LYS A 120 -2.37 12.58 23.74
N LYS A 121 -1.60 11.60 23.27
CA LYS A 121 -0.53 10.95 24.04
C LYS A 121 0.84 11.07 23.39
N TYR A 122 0.88 11.27 22.07
CA TYR A 122 2.10 11.27 21.28
C TYR A 122 2.20 12.56 20.45
N PRO A 123 3.42 12.99 20.08
CA PRO A 123 3.62 14.22 19.32
C PRO A 123 3.11 14.09 17.87
N VAL A 124 2.86 15.23 17.23
CA VAL A 124 2.34 15.32 15.85
C VAL A 124 3.31 14.74 14.82
N GLU A 125 4.60 14.68 15.14
CA GLU A 125 5.67 14.10 14.32
C GLU A 125 5.60 12.58 14.20
N LEU A 126 4.53 11.96 14.71
CA LEU A 126 4.29 10.53 14.61
C LEU A 126 4.32 10.04 13.16
N ALA A 127 3.72 10.81 12.23
CA ALA A 127 3.68 10.44 10.82
C ALA A 127 5.08 10.45 10.19
N GLU A 128 5.87 11.48 10.49
CA GLU A 128 7.25 11.62 10.03
C GLU A 128 8.15 10.51 10.60
N MET A 129 7.94 10.14 11.87
CA MET A 129 8.69 9.05 12.51
C MET A 129 8.39 7.70 11.83
N PHE A 130 7.13 7.45 11.46
CA PHE A 130 6.74 6.25 10.72
C PHE A 130 7.33 6.22 9.32
N ALA A 131 7.28 7.34 8.59
CA ALA A 131 7.87 7.49 7.26
C ALA A 131 9.38 7.25 7.30
N GLU A 132 10.09 7.91 8.21
CA GLU A 132 11.54 7.72 8.39
C GLU A 132 11.89 6.26 8.72
N PHE A 133 11.12 5.61 9.60
CA PHE A 133 11.37 4.20 9.90
C PHE A 133 11.17 3.29 8.68
N ALA A 134 10.15 3.54 7.85
CA ALA A 134 9.89 2.79 6.62
C ALA A 134 11.04 2.97 5.62
N ASP A 135 11.51 4.20 5.41
CA ASP A 135 12.61 4.52 4.50
C ASP A 135 13.93 3.88 4.96
N GLN A 136 14.25 3.97 6.25
CA GLN A 136 15.46 3.34 6.82
C GLN A 136 15.39 1.81 6.74
N LEU A 137 14.21 1.22 6.95
CA LEU A 137 14.02 -0.22 6.80
C LEU A 137 14.24 -0.66 5.35
N LYS A 138 13.74 0.10 4.38
CA LYS A 138 13.94 -0.16 2.94
C LYS A 138 15.41 -0.09 2.57
N LEU A 139 16.12 0.96 3.00
CA LEU A 139 17.57 1.12 2.76
C LEU A 139 18.37 -0.03 3.38
N ALA A 140 18.04 -0.41 4.61
CA ALA A 140 18.70 -1.52 5.28
C ALA A 140 18.44 -2.86 4.56
N TYR A 141 17.20 -3.10 4.15
CA TYR A 141 16.83 -4.28 3.38
C TYR A 141 17.65 -4.38 2.08
N ASP A 142 17.71 -3.32 1.29
CA ASP A 142 18.45 -3.30 0.04
C ASP A 142 19.95 -3.55 0.27
N HIS A 143 20.52 -3.00 1.36
CA HIS A 143 21.90 -3.22 1.72
C HIS A 143 22.21 -4.68 2.08
N TYR A 144 21.37 -5.32 2.86
CA TYR A 144 21.57 -6.71 3.28
C TYR A 144 21.23 -7.71 2.17
N HIS A 145 20.19 -7.44 1.39
CA HIS A 145 19.78 -8.28 0.26
C HIS A 145 20.86 -8.31 -0.83
N ASN A 146 21.38 -7.14 -1.21
CA ASN A 146 22.45 -7.06 -2.23
C ASN A 146 23.78 -7.66 -1.76
N LYS A 147 24.01 -7.78 -0.46
CA LYS A 147 25.19 -8.47 0.09
C LYS A 147 25.05 -9.98 0.17
N SER A 148 23.83 -10.49 0.18
CA SER A 148 23.53 -11.91 0.37
C SER A 148 23.49 -12.69 -0.95
N ASP A 149 23.62 -12.03 -2.12
CA ASP A 149 23.60 -12.66 -3.43
C ASP A 149 25.02 -12.69 -4.08
N PRO A 150 25.86 -13.71 -3.78
CA PRO A 150 27.07 -13.96 -4.57
C PRO A 150 26.73 -14.53 -5.97
N ILE A 151 25.45 -14.77 -6.30
CA ILE A 151 24.98 -15.47 -7.51
C ILE A 151 24.41 -14.51 -8.58
N ALA A 152 24.23 -13.23 -8.28
CA ALA A 152 23.65 -12.25 -9.22
C ALA A 152 24.60 -11.75 -10.34
N THR A 153 25.67 -12.48 -10.66
CA THR A 153 26.55 -12.19 -11.81
C THR A 153 26.23 -12.98 -13.08
N THR A 154 25.17 -13.78 -13.09
CA THR A 154 24.67 -14.42 -14.32
C THR A 154 23.19 -14.06 -14.51
N GLY A 155 22.99 -13.09 -15.35
CA GLY A 155 21.83 -12.42 -15.95
C GLY A 155 20.49 -13.14 -16.10
N GLU A 156 19.89 -13.68 -15.07
CA GLU A 156 18.47 -14.06 -15.10
C GLU A 156 17.76 -13.46 -13.88
N ARG A 157 17.08 -12.32 -14.10
CA ARG A 157 16.08 -11.83 -13.15
C ARG A 157 14.91 -12.82 -13.13
N LYS A 158 14.87 -13.64 -12.09
CA LYS A 158 13.61 -14.34 -11.77
C LYS A 158 12.63 -13.30 -11.24
N ASP A 159 11.58 -13.06 -12.01
CA ASP A 159 10.41 -12.33 -11.53
C ASP A 159 9.83 -13.06 -10.32
N TYR A 160 9.95 -12.46 -9.15
CA TYR A 160 9.30 -12.96 -7.94
C TYR A 160 7.82 -12.57 -8.02
N ASP A 161 7.04 -13.41 -8.69
CA ASP A 161 5.58 -13.24 -8.91
C ASP A 161 4.73 -13.93 -7.82
N GLU A 162 5.18 -13.97 -6.57
CA GLU A 162 4.29 -14.44 -5.49
C GLU A 162 4.25 -13.45 -4.31
N PRO A 163 3.07 -12.92 -3.98
CA PRO A 163 2.90 -12.11 -2.77
C PRO A 163 3.03 -12.98 -1.53
N ILE A 164 3.93 -12.61 -0.63
CA ILE A 164 4.19 -13.28 0.67
C ILE A 164 2.94 -13.32 1.58
N ILE A 165 1.87 -12.62 1.25
CA ILE A 165 0.71 -12.37 2.14
C ILE A 165 -0.45 -13.36 1.95
N SER A 166 -0.44 -14.34 1.03
CA SER A 166 -1.64 -15.13 0.76
C SER A 166 -1.70 -16.55 1.34
N LYS A 167 -0.79 -16.98 2.22
CA LYS A 167 -0.79 -18.34 2.76
C LYS A 167 -0.95 -18.48 4.28
N ASN A 168 -1.35 -17.44 5.01
CA ASN A 168 -1.73 -17.63 6.41
C ASN A 168 -3.23 -17.93 6.53
N ASN A 169 -3.59 -19.19 6.22
CA ASN A 169 -4.82 -19.82 6.67
C ASN A 169 -4.74 -20.05 8.20
N HIS A 170 -4.90 -19.01 8.98
CA HIS A 170 -5.18 -19.18 10.40
C HIS A 170 -6.70 -19.30 10.56
N ARG A 171 -7.18 -20.56 10.61
CA ARG A 171 -8.45 -20.92 11.23
C ARG A 171 -8.36 -20.48 12.70
N PHE A 172 -9.15 -19.51 13.08
CA PHE A 172 -9.50 -19.30 14.48
C PHE A 172 -10.51 -20.39 14.88
N PRO A 173 -10.32 -21.09 16.01
CA PRO A 173 -11.37 -21.95 16.55
C PRO A 173 -12.54 -21.10 17.06
N ASP A 174 -13.74 -21.67 16.95
CA ASP A 174 -15.02 -21.14 17.43
C ASP A 174 -15.03 -20.84 18.93
#